data_45a65524b9a40f722edb97f186d4b31d
#
_entry.id   45a65524b9a40f722edb97f186d4b31d
#
_cell.length_a   1.000
_cell.length_b   1.000
_cell.length_c   1.000
_cell.angle_alpha   90.00
_cell.angle_beta   90.00
_cell.angle_gamma   90.00
#
_symmetry.space_group_name_H-M   'P 1'
#
loop_
_entity.id
_entity.type
_entity.pdbx_description
1 polymer ?
#
loop_
_entity_poly.entity_id
_entity_poly.type
_entity_poly.pdbx_seq_one_letter_code
_entity_poly.pdbx_strand_id
1 'polypeptide(L)'
;MSRIRAAFHDPDGARYGIPTFWWKGAPPGYATRRQLTAAGLRPGGQPIAAQILWRGVGGTRAAYLYRLDLAAPKRTATPAQLRAVRAALLARRTCPTCGTVRPYYIPRSLGECLSCAYPLEAAA
;
A
#
# COMPACT_ATOMS: atom_id res chain seq x y z
N MET A 1 1.06 16.33 28.82
CA MET A 1 0.48 15.98 27.51
C MET A 1 0.37 17.26 26.68
N SER A 2 0.80 17.23 25.42
CA SER A 2 0.66 18.41 24.55
C SER A 2 -0.81 18.64 24.21
N ARG A 3 -1.20 19.90 23.95
CA ARG A 3 -2.57 20.24 23.54
C ARG A 3 -2.98 19.49 22.26
N ILE A 4 -2.03 19.24 21.37
CA ILE A 4 -2.28 18.51 20.11
C ILE A 4 -2.67 17.06 20.39
N ARG A 5 -2.01 16.39 21.33
CA ARG A 5 -2.35 15.02 21.72
C ARG A 5 -3.75 14.95 22.34
N ALA A 6 -4.05 15.88 23.22
CA ALA A 6 -5.36 15.95 23.87
C ALA A 6 -6.49 16.15 22.84
N ALA A 7 -6.25 16.93 21.79
CA ALA A 7 -7.24 17.17 20.75
C ALA A 7 -7.63 15.91 19.99
N PHE A 8 -6.72 14.93 19.88
CA PHE A 8 -6.96 13.67 19.17
C PHE A 8 -7.29 12.50 20.10
N HIS A 9 -7.43 12.73 21.39
CA HIS A 9 -7.79 11.68 22.34
C HIS A 9 -9.29 11.55 22.46
N ASP A 10 -9.85 10.56 21.78
CA ASP A 10 -11.29 10.28 21.76
C ASP A 10 -11.53 8.76 21.77
N PRO A 11 -11.20 8.10 22.91
CA PRO A 11 -11.24 6.63 22.98
C PRO A 11 -12.65 6.03 22.82
N ASP A 12 -13.69 6.83 23.08
CA ASP A 12 -15.08 6.38 22.97
C ASP A 12 -15.71 6.72 21.62
N GLY A 13 -15.01 7.46 20.77
CA GLY A 13 -15.53 7.88 19.47
C GLY A 13 -16.63 8.95 19.55
N ALA A 14 -16.76 9.65 20.67
CA ALA A 14 -17.82 10.64 20.87
C ALA A 14 -17.69 11.84 19.93
N ARG A 15 -16.46 12.25 19.60
CA ARG A 15 -16.18 13.39 18.73
C ARG A 15 -16.01 12.96 17.27
N TYR A 16 -15.27 11.89 17.02
CA TYR A 16 -14.87 11.50 15.66
C TYR A 16 -15.67 10.33 15.09
N GLY A 17 -16.60 9.78 15.85
CA GLY A 17 -17.47 8.68 15.41
C GLY A 17 -16.90 7.29 15.60
N ILE A 18 -15.59 7.15 15.73
CA ILE A 18 -14.90 5.90 16.07
C ILE A 18 -13.82 6.20 17.10
N PRO A 19 -13.35 5.20 17.88
CA PRO A 19 -12.25 5.40 18.82
C PRO A 19 -11.05 6.03 18.11
N THR A 20 -10.54 7.11 18.67
CA THR A 20 -9.48 7.92 18.07
C THR A 20 -8.37 8.16 19.07
N PHE A 21 -7.13 8.05 18.62
CA PHE A 21 -5.94 8.19 19.44
C PHE A 21 -4.93 9.11 18.76
N TRP A 22 -4.02 9.69 19.54
CA TRP A 22 -2.90 10.45 18.99
C TRP A 22 -1.80 9.53 18.45
N TRP A 23 -0.81 10.10 17.79
CA TRP A 23 0.35 9.35 17.28
C TRP A 23 1.02 8.54 18.38
N LYS A 24 1.14 7.22 18.17
CA LYS A 24 1.65 6.26 19.15
C LYS A 24 0.84 6.14 20.44
N GLY A 25 -0.38 6.68 20.46
CA GLY A 25 -1.24 6.64 21.64
C GLY A 25 -2.28 5.54 21.66
N ALA A 26 -2.34 4.70 20.63
CA ALA A 26 -3.30 3.61 20.57
C ALA A 26 -2.96 2.52 21.59
N PRO A 27 -3.98 1.96 22.28
CA PRO A 27 -3.75 0.84 23.20
C PRO A 27 -3.33 -0.42 22.45
N PRO A 28 -2.75 -1.43 23.13
CA PRO A 28 -2.43 -2.70 22.50
C PRO A 28 -3.70 -3.40 21.97
N GLY A 29 -3.52 -4.28 20.98
CA GLY A 29 -4.64 -4.99 20.35
C GLY A 29 -5.11 -4.39 19.04
N TYR A 30 -4.54 -3.27 18.62
CA TYR A 30 -4.81 -2.63 17.32
C TYR A 30 -3.58 -2.66 16.44
N ALA A 31 -3.81 -2.70 15.14
CA ALA A 31 -2.74 -2.60 14.15
C ALA A 31 -3.24 -1.91 12.89
N THR A 32 -2.35 -1.18 12.23
CA THR A 32 -2.63 -0.64 10.89
C THR A 32 -2.55 -1.77 9.87
N ARG A 33 -3.09 -1.52 8.67
CA ARG A 33 -3.01 -2.50 7.58
C ARG A 33 -1.55 -2.85 7.25
N ARG A 34 -0.67 -1.87 7.28
CA ARG A 34 0.77 -2.09 7.04
C ARG A 34 1.38 -2.99 8.11
N GLN A 35 1.05 -2.78 9.38
CA GLN A 35 1.52 -3.60 10.48
C GLN A 35 0.99 -5.04 10.37
N LEU A 36 -0.28 -5.21 9.99
CA LEU A 36 -0.86 -6.52 9.74
C LEU A 36 -0.12 -7.24 8.61
N THR A 37 0.13 -6.56 7.50
CA THR A 37 0.87 -7.13 6.37
C THR A 37 2.27 -7.59 6.78
N ALA A 38 2.98 -6.78 7.58
CA ALA A 38 4.30 -7.14 8.08
C ALA A 38 4.27 -8.37 9.00
N ALA A 39 3.16 -8.60 9.70
CA ALA A 39 2.95 -9.75 10.57
C ALA A 39 2.37 -10.99 9.84
N GLY A 40 2.21 -10.92 8.53
CA GLY A 40 1.60 -12.00 7.74
C GLY A 40 0.08 -12.11 7.91
N LEU A 41 -0.58 -11.00 8.25
CA LEU A 41 -2.01 -10.94 8.52
C LEU A 41 -2.72 -10.00 7.55
N ARG A 42 -4.04 -10.08 7.56
CA ARG A 42 -4.94 -9.15 6.85
C ARG A 42 -6.12 -8.79 7.75
N PRO A 43 -6.83 -7.69 7.48
CA PRO A 43 -7.97 -7.32 8.34
C PRO A 43 -9.05 -8.39 8.49
N GLY A 44 -9.24 -9.26 7.49
CA GLY A 44 -10.20 -10.36 7.59
C GLY A 44 -11.65 -9.93 7.40
N GLY A 45 -11.90 -8.87 6.67
CA GLY A 45 -13.25 -8.37 6.40
C GLY A 45 -13.86 -7.56 7.53
N GLN A 46 -13.12 -7.30 8.62
CA GLN A 46 -13.61 -6.46 9.71
C GLN A 46 -13.70 -5.00 9.28
N PRO A 47 -14.65 -4.22 9.85
CA PRO A 47 -14.66 -2.78 9.64
C PRO A 47 -13.49 -2.12 10.35
N ILE A 48 -13.24 -0.84 10.01
CA ILE A 48 -12.25 -0.03 10.72
C ILE A 48 -12.68 0.05 12.19
N ALA A 49 -11.77 -0.37 13.10
CA ALA A 49 -12.07 -0.45 14.52
C ALA A 49 -11.73 0.84 15.27
N ALA A 50 -10.71 1.56 14.80
CA ALA A 50 -10.22 2.78 15.43
C ALA A 50 -9.40 3.57 14.43
N GLN A 51 -8.90 4.74 14.83
CA GLN A 51 -7.99 5.52 14.01
C GLN A 51 -6.96 6.25 14.86
N ILE A 52 -5.84 6.59 14.25
CA ILE A 52 -4.86 7.50 14.80
C ILE A 52 -4.90 8.77 13.98
N LEU A 53 -5.00 9.91 14.65
CA LEU A 53 -4.93 11.22 14.00
C LEU A 53 -3.68 11.95 14.45
N TRP A 54 -3.06 12.66 13.52
CA TRP A 54 -1.90 13.51 13.82
C TRP A 54 -1.82 14.66 12.82
N ARG A 55 -1.11 15.71 13.21
CA ARG A 55 -0.81 16.81 12.29
C ARG A 55 0.39 16.42 11.42
N GLY A 56 0.17 16.39 10.12
CA GLY A 56 1.19 16.20 9.11
C GLY A 56 1.32 17.43 8.23
N VAL A 57 2.23 17.33 7.27
CA VAL A 57 2.37 18.35 6.22
C VAL A 57 1.07 18.38 5.41
N GLY A 58 0.44 19.56 5.31
CA GLY A 58 -0.80 19.73 4.58
C GLY A 58 -2.09 19.50 5.41
N GLY A 59 -1.98 19.27 6.71
CA GLY A 59 -3.13 19.18 7.60
C GLY A 59 -3.17 17.91 8.44
N THR A 60 -4.36 17.61 8.97
CA THR A 60 -4.58 16.41 9.79
C THR A 60 -4.55 15.16 8.93
N ARG A 61 -3.80 14.18 9.36
CA ARG A 61 -3.69 12.87 8.71
C ARG A 61 -4.28 11.78 9.59
N ALA A 62 -4.73 10.70 8.96
CA ALA A 62 -5.34 9.57 9.63
C ALA A 62 -4.68 8.27 9.22
N ALA A 63 -4.52 7.36 10.17
CA ALA A 63 -4.21 5.96 9.92
C ALA A 63 -5.28 5.12 10.59
N TYR A 64 -5.89 4.21 9.83
CA TYR A 64 -6.95 3.36 10.34
C TYR A 64 -6.39 2.13 11.02
N LEU A 65 -7.05 1.72 12.10
CA LEU A 65 -6.65 0.59 12.93
C LEU A 65 -7.68 -0.53 12.84
N TYR A 66 -7.17 -1.74 12.90
CA TYR A 66 -7.97 -2.97 12.91
C TYR A 66 -7.64 -3.78 14.17
N ARG A 67 -8.58 -4.57 14.62
CA ARG A 67 -8.39 -5.42 15.79
C ARG A 67 -7.53 -6.63 15.42
N LEU A 68 -6.48 -6.88 16.20
CA LEU A 68 -5.60 -8.03 16.00
C LEU A 68 -6.34 -9.36 16.21
N ASP A 69 -7.25 -9.42 17.16
CA ASP A 69 -8.02 -10.64 17.46
C ASP A 69 -9.00 -11.04 16.34
N LEU A 70 -9.35 -10.11 15.46
CA LEU A 70 -10.20 -10.35 14.30
C LEU A 70 -9.40 -10.50 12.99
N ALA A 71 -8.09 -10.30 13.04
CA ALA A 71 -7.24 -10.42 11.86
C ALA A 71 -7.18 -11.87 11.39
N ALA A 72 -7.09 -12.06 10.08
CA ALA A 72 -6.99 -13.37 9.45
C ALA A 72 -5.59 -13.56 8.85
N PRO A 73 -5.14 -14.81 8.67
CA PRO A 73 -3.88 -15.07 7.98
C PRO A 73 -3.90 -14.53 6.55
N LYS A 74 -2.75 -14.05 6.10
CA LYS A 74 -2.57 -13.57 4.73
C LYS A 74 -2.86 -14.71 3.75
N ARG A 75 -3.60 -14.40 2.69
CA ARG A 75 -3.91 -15.40 1.67
C ARG A 75 -2.67 -15.76 0.87
N THR A 76 -2.48 -17.05 0.64
CA THR A 76 -1.43 -17.54 -0.25
C THR A 76 -1.93 -17.46 -1.68
N ALA A 77 -1.11 -16.90 -2.58
CA ALA A 77 -1.44 -16.84 -3.99
C ALA A 77 -1.51 -18.26 -4.57
N THR A 78 -2.56 -18.53 -5.37
CA THR A 78 -2.68 -19.80 -6.09
C THR A 78 -1.66 -19.86 -7.24
N PRO A 79 -1.29 -21.06 -7.72
CA PRO A 79 -0.44 -21.18 -8.91
C PRO A 79 -0.98 -20.41 -10.12
N ALA A 80 -2.31 -20.37 -10.31
CA ALA A 80 -2.93 -19.61 -11.38
C ALA A 80 -2.74 -18.09 -11.21
N GLN A 81 -2.88 -17.58 -9.99
CA GLN A 81 -2.63 -16.17 -9.68
C GLN A 81 -1.16 -15.82 -9.91
N LEU A 82 -0.23 -16.67 -9.51
CA LEU A 82 1.20 -16.46 -9.74
C LEU A 82 1.53 -16.43 -11.24
N ARG A 83 0.93 -17.33 -12.03
CA ARG A 83 1.09 -17.32 -13.49
C ARG A 83 0.56 -16.02 -14.10
N ALA A 84 -0.59 -15.55 -13.65
CA ALA A 84 -1.18 -14.29 -14.13
C ALA A 84 -0.29 -13.09 -13.80
N VAL A 85 0.28 -13.02 -12.61
CA VAL A 85 1.21 -11.97 -12.21
C VAL A 85 2.47 -12.01 -13.08
N ARG A 86 3.06 -13.19 -13.29
CA ARG A 86 4.24 -13.35 -14.14
C ARG A 86 3.96 -12.92 -15.58
N ALA A 87 2.80 -13.31 -16.12
CA ALA A 87 2.40 -12.91 -17.46
C ALA A 87 2.23 -11.38 -17.57
N ALA A 88 1.63 -10.75 -16.58
CA ALA A 88 1.45 -9.30 -16.55
C ALA A 88 2.80 -8.57 -16.46
N LEU A 89 3.73 -9.05 -15.64
CA LEU A 89 5.08 -8.48 -15.51
C LEU A 89 5.89 -8.66 -16.79
N LEU A 90 5.77 -9.82 -17.43
CA LEU A 90 6.43 -10.08 -18.72
C LEU A 90 5.90 -9.12 -19.79
N ALA A 91 4.58 -8.90 -19.86
CA ALA A 91 3.97 -7.98 -20.80
C ALA A 91 4.50 -6.55 -20.62
N ARG A 92 4.73 -6.12 -19.37
CA ARG A 92 5.30 -4.80 -19.06
C ARG A 92 6.75 -4.64 -19.52
N ARG A 93 7.45 -5.74 -19.70
CA ARG A 93 8.85 -5.77 -20.14
C ARG A 93 9.01 -6.07 -21.62
N THR A 94 7.93 -6.40 -22.30
CA THR A 94 7.95 -6.70 -23.74
C THR A 94 7.68 -5.44 -24.53
N CYS A 95 8.60 -5.08 -25.40
CA CYS A 95 8.44 -3.92 -26.28
C CYS A 95 7.40 -4.24 -27.37
N PRO A 96 6.35 -3.39 -27.52
CA PRO A 96 5.34 -3.62 -28.57
C PRO A 96 5.87 -3.37 -29.98
N THR A 97 6.96 -2.61 -30.10
CA THR A 97 7.56 -2.28 -31.41
C THR A 97 8.44 -3.41 -31.93
N CYS A 98 9.39 -3.88 -31.14
CA CYS A 98 10.33 -4.92 -31.59
C CYS A 98 10.01 -6.32 -31.02
N GLY A 99 9.07 -6.45 -30.08
CA GLY A 99 8.68 -7.72 -29.48
C GLY A 99 9.71 -8.33 -28.52
N THR A 100 10.81 -7.63 -28.25
CA THR A 100 11.87 -8.14 -27.39
C THR A 100 11.52 -7.91 -25.92
N VAL A 101 11.75 -8.93 -25.09
CA VAL A 101 11.64 -8.81 -23.63
C VAL A 101 12.90 -8.12 -23.11
N ARG A 102 12.71 -7.01 -22.38
CA ARG A 102 13.79 -6.22 -21.82
C ARG A 102 14.01 -6.53 -20.35
N PRO A 103 15.19 -6.27 -19.80
CA PRO A 103 15.46 -6.43 -18.37
C PRO A 103 14.89 -5.28 -17.52
N TYR A 104 14.07 -4.41 -18.10
CA TYR A 104 13.40 -3.28 -17.44
C TYR A 104 11.94 -3.18 -17.94
N TYR A 105 11.11 -2.48 -17.18
CA TYR A 105 9.74 -2.17 -17.63
C TYR A 105 9.76 -1.12 -18.70
N ILE A 106 8.98 -1.35 -19.76
CA ILE A 106 8.90 -0.41 -20.89
C ILE A 106 8.34 0.93 -20.37
N PRO A 107 9.05 2.05 -20.59
CA PRO A 107 8.58 3.36 -20.13
C PRO A 107 7.27 3.74 -20.80
N ARG A 108 6.27 4.10 -20.01
CA ARG A 108 4.96 4.50 -20.52
C ARG A 108 5.02 5.76 -21.37
N SER A 109 5.93 6.68 -21.02
CA SER A 109 6.14 7.92 -21.73
C SER A 109 6.65 7.70 -23.16
N LEU A 110 7.39 6.62 -23.39
CA LEU A 110 7.94 6.29 -24.71
C LEU A 110 7.05 5.34 -25.48
N GLY A 111 6.32 4.45 -24.79
CA GLY A 111 5.50 3.42 -25.42
C GLY A 111 6.29 2.30 -26.07
N GLU A 112 7.62 2.31 -25.99
CA GLU A 112 8.51 1.32 -26.58
C GLU A 112 9.83 1.27 -25.80
N CYS A 113 10.66 0.27 -26.07
CA CYS A 113 11.93 0.12 -25.38
C CYS A 113 12.93 1.23 -25.77
N LEU A 114 13.97 1.37 -24.97
CA LEU A 114 14.98 2.42 -25.20
C LEU A 114 15.69 2.26 -26.53
N SER A 115 15.93 1.03 -26.98
CA SER A 115 16.56 0.78 -28.28
C SER A 115 15.70 1.18 -29.46
N CYS A 116 14.36 1.07 -29.32
CA CYS A 116 13.44 1.54 -30.35
C CYS A 116 13.26 3.06 -30.31
N ALA A 117 13.15 3.61 -29.09
CA ALA A 117 12.97 5.06 -28.91
C ALA A 117 14.22 5.86 -29.28
N TYR A 118 15.39 5.29 -29.01
CA TYR A 118 16.69 5.92 -29.27
C TYR A 118 17.59 4.97 -30.04
N PRO A 119 17.25 4.71 -31.32
CA PRO A 119 18.06 3.81 -32.13
C PRO A 119 19.47 4.35 -32.26
N LEU A 120 20.45 3.48 -32.04
CA LEU A 120 21.83 3.81 -32.38
C LEU A 120 21.88 3.96 -33.89
N GLU A 121 22.17 5.18 -34.37
CA GLU A 121 22.43 5.36 -35.80
C GLU A 121 23.57 4.42 -36.21
N ALA A 122 23.28 3.57 -37.18
CA ALA A 122 24.34 2.78 -37.77
C ALA A 122 25.43 3.74 -38.23
N ALA A 123 26.60 3.61 -37.65
CA ALA A 123 27.77 4.35 -38.13
C ALA A 123 27.90 4.05 -39.63
N ALA A 124 27.63 5.06 -40.41
CA ALA A 124 27.79 4.96 -41.86
C ALA A 124 29.23 4.68 -42.23
#